data_670d7d2615afe47a7b82cfc45795a839
#
_entry.id   670d7d2615afe47a7b82cfc45795a839
#
_cell.length_a   1.000
_cell.length_b   1.000
_cell.length_c   1.000
_cell.angle_alpha   90.00
_cell.angle_beta   90.00
_cell.angle_gamma   90.00
#
_symmetry.space_group_name_H-M   'P 1'
#
loop_
_entity.id
_entity.type
_entity.pdbx_description
1 polymer ?
#
loop_
_entity_poly.entity_id
_entity_poly.type
_entity_poly.pdbx_seq_one_letter_code
_entity_poly.pdbx_strand_id
1 'polypeptide(L)'
;MAIERVIIKNFKKFKDPFEIRFNENINLLVGDNESGKSTILEAIHVALMGIYAGRNIRNQLSAYLFNREIVAEYLASVEMRHPIAPPEIMIELYFKSGTLPEFEGNGNSENIDGIEGIKFLIGFSDKFNAEYESLLKTQKLTSLPIEFYEARWFSFSRDEKMPRFIPIRSVMIDSSNYRYQNGSDVYISKVVKDFLEPEDITAITQAHRTMIDEFAQNEAIRSINKKISSASTIMGGKISLSADQGVQNSWESSLVTQVDGIPFVHAGKGAQCIIKTQLALSHKQAEKASIILIEEPESHLSFSRLSELMSVVKKAASGRQIIASTHSSFVANKLGLENLILLSGNNCCSMKS
;
A
#
# COMPACT_ATOMS: atom_id res chain seq x y z
N MET A 1 9.99 -10.03 15.55
CA MET A 1 9.42 -10.81 14.42
C MET A 1 10.02 -10.25 13.14
N ALA A 2 10.62 -11.09 12.30
CA ALA A 2 11.29 -10.65 11.07
C ALA A 2 10.97 -11.60 9.91
N ILE A 3 11.04 -11.08 8.68
CA ILE A 3 11.04 -11.86 7.45
C ILE A 3 12.48 -12.29 7.18
N GLU A 4 12.70 -13.56 6.94
CA GLU A 4 14.02 -14.10 6.54
C GLU A 4 14.15 -14.22 5.02
N ARG A 5 13.05 -14.60 4.34
CA ARG A 5 13.06 -14.86 2.91
C ARG A 5 11.72 -14.48 2.27
N VAL A 6 11.78 -14.01 1.04
CA VAL A 6 10.61 -13.69 0.22
C VAL A 6 10.77 -14.35 -1.14
N ILE A 7 9.71 -14.98 -1.63
CA ILE A 7 9.62 -15.47 -3.00
C ILE A 7 8.49 -14.73 -3.69
N ILE A 8 8.77 -14.15 -4.86
CA ILE A 8 7.81 -13.39 -5.67
C ILE A 8 7.74 -14.03 -7.06
N LYS A 9 6.54 -14.36 -7.53
CA LYS A 9 6.32 -14.92 -8.86
C LYS A 9 5.18 -14.19 -9.57
N ASN A 10 5.38 -13.88 -10.84
CA ASN A 10 4.40 -13.26 -11.73
C ASN A 10 3.82 -11.93 -11.22
N PHE A 11 4.59 -11.19 -10.44
CA PHE A 11 4.18 -9.88 -9.91
C PHE A 11 4.98 -8.76 -10.55
N LYS A 12 4.33 -7.91 -11.34
CA LYS A 12 4.93 -6.77 -12.05
C LYS A 12 6.17 -7.20 -12.87
N LYS A 13 7.36 -6.80 -12.42
CA LYS A 13 8.63 -7.13 -13.08
C LYS A 13 8.98 -8.61 -12.99
N PHE A 14 8.68 -9.26 -11.89
CA PHE A 14 9.12 -10.62 -11.61
C PHE A 14 8.24 -11.64 -12.33
N LYS A 15 8.76 -12.26 -13.42
CA LYS A 15 8.11 -13.31 -14.19
C LYS A 15 8.21 -14.65 -13.48
N ASP A 16 9.44 -15.10 -13.30
CA ASP A 16 9.80 -16.37 -12.67
C ASP A 16 9.95 -16.19 -11.15
N PRO A 17 9.99 -17.28 -10.38
CA PRO A 17 10.24 -17.19 -8.95
C PRO A 17 11.54 -16.42 -8.65
N PHE A 18 11.39 -15.28 -8.00
CA PHE A 18 12.49 -14.44 -7.54
C PHE A 18 12.61 -14.57 -6.02
N GLU A 19 13.74 -15.07 -5.55
CA GLU A 19 14.04 -15.23 -4.13
C GLU A 19 14.92 -14.10 -3.63
N ILE A 20 14.61 -13.57 -2.44
CA ILE A 20 15.44 -12.61 -1.73
C ILE A 20 15.48 -12.92 -0.23
N ARG A 21 16.65 -12.81 0.40
CA ARG A 21 16.86 -13.06 1.82
C ARG A 21 17.19 -11.78 2.55
N PHE A 22 16.69 -11.66 3.78
CA PHE A 22 16.80 -10.48 4.61
C PHE A 22 17.49 -10.76 5.94
N ASN A 23 18.17 -9.74 6.46
CA ASN A 23 18.66 -9.70 7.84
C ASN A 23 17.53 -9.28 8.79
N GLU A 24 17.66 -9.63 10.06
CA GLU A 24 16.67 -9.31 11.09
C GLU A 24 16.49 -7.81 11.36
N ASN A 25 17.50 -6.99 11.11
CA ASN A 25 17.51 -5.58 11.47
C ASN A 25 17.29 -4.68 10.23
N ILE A 26 18.38 -4.26 9.58
CA ILE A 26 18.35 -3.32 8.46
C ILE A 26 18.71 -4.04 7.18
N ASN A 27 17.96 -3.76 6.11
CA ASN A 27 18.20 -4.27 4.76
C ASN A 27 18.06 -3.12 3.77
N LEU A 28 19.04 -2.95 2.90
CA LEU A 28 19.09 -1.87 1.92
C LEU A 28 19.07 -2.46 0.52
N LEU A 29 17.97 -2.28 -0.17
CA LEU A 29 17.81 -2.66 -1.57
C LEU A 29 18.47 -1.61 -2.46
N VAL A 30 19.55 -1.98 -3.13
CA VAL A 30 20.28 -1.10 -4.05
C VAL A 30 20.29 -1.72 -5.44
N GLY A 31 20.23 -0.92 -6.47
CA GLY A 31 20.25 -1.36 -7.87
C GLY A 31 19.77 -0.25 -8.79
N ASP A 32 19.86 -0.50 -10.08
CA ASP A 32 19.43 0.44 -11.12
C ASP A 32 17.94 0.78 -11.04
N ASN A 33 17.53 1.82 -11.76
CA ASN A 33 16.11 2.09 -11.98
C ASN A 33 15.47 0.84 -12.62
N GLU A 34 14.22 0.59 -12.25
CA GLU A 34 13.48 -0.60 -12.69
C GLU A 34 14.08 -1.95 -12.26
N SER A 35 15.05 -1.97 -11.33
CA SER A 35 15.59 -3.24 -10.80
C SER A 35 14.58 -4.05 -9.96
N GLY A 36 13.45 -3.46 -9.58
CA GLY A 36 12.37 -4.12 -8.84
C GLY A 36 12.34 -3.81 -7.33
N LYS A 37 13.12 -2.84 -6.86
CA LYS A 37 13.16 -2.42 -5.43
C LYS A 37 11.77 -2.10 -4.89
N SER A 38 11.05 -1.18 -5.53
CA SER A 38 9.69 -0.81 -5.16
C SER A 38 8.72 -2.00 -5.23
N THR A 39 8.87 -2.84 -6.23
CA THR A 39 8.05 -4.05 -6.39
C THR A 39 8.23 -5.03 -5.22
N ILE A 40 9.45 -5.18 -4.69
CA ILE A 40 9.72 -6.01 -3.51
C ILE A 40 9.03 -5.43 -2.26
N LEU A 41 9.17 -4.11 -2.03
CA LEU A 41 8.51 -3.44 -0.89
C LEU A 41 6.98 -3.56 -0.98
N GLU A 42 6.40 -3.31 -2.15
CA GLU A 42 4.96 -3.48 -2.39
C GLU A 42 4.49 -4.93 -2.20
N ALA A 43 5.27 -5.92 -2.68
CA ALA A 43 4.97 -7.34 -2.51
C ALA A 43 4.89 -7.73 -1.03
N ILE A 44 5.88 -7.31 -0.23
CA ILE A 44 5.90 -7.55 1.22
C ILE A 44 4.69 -6.87 1.88
N HIS A 45 4.44 -5.61 1.55
CA HIS A 45 3.34 -4.84 2.15
C HIS A 45 1.97 -5.41 1.82
N VAL A 46 1.73 -5.78 0.57
CA VAL A 46 0.45 -6.36 0.16
C VAL A 46 0.22 -7.75 0.76
N ALA A 47 1.26 -8.58 0.86
CA ALA A 47 1.16 -9.89 1.46
C ALA A 47 0.86 -9.82 2.96
N LEU A 48 1.42 -8.87 3.71
CA LEU A 48 1.17 -8.71 5.15
C LEU A 48 -0.12 -7.97 5.47
N MET A 49 -0.42 -6.90 4.73
CA MET A 49 -1.47 -5.95 5.10
C MET A 49 -2.71 -6.02 4.21
N GLY A 50 -2.62 -6.66 3.04
CA GLY A 50 -3.68 -6.62 2.04
C GLY A 50 -3.90 -5.23 1.45
N ILE A 51 -2.90 -4.34 1.55
CA ILE A 51 -2.96 -2.95 1.09
C ILE A 51 -2.00 -2.76 -0.08
N TYR A 52 -2.54 -2.30 -1.19
CA TYR A 52 -1.79 -1.90 -2.37
C TYR A 52 -2.13 -0.45 -2.72
N ALA A 53 -1.11 0.37 -2.92
CA ALA A 53 -1.28 1.78 -3.25
C ALA A 53 -2.23 2.54 -2.29
N GLY A 54 -2.17 2.21 -0.98
CA GLY A 54 -2.98 2.83 0.08
C GLY A 54 -4.43 2.36 0.16
N ARG A 55 -4.85 1.36 -0.65
CA ARG A 55 -6.21 0.81 -0.69
C ARG A 55 -6.18 -0.71 -0.53
N ASN A 56 -7.32 -1.29 -0.15
CA ASN A 56 -7.46 -2.74 -0.09
C ASN A 56 -7.20 -3.35 -1.48
N ILE A 57 -6.32 -4.35 -1.55
CA ILE A 57 -5.92 -5.01 -2.81
C ILE A 57 -7.12 -5.59 -3.57
N ARG A 58 -8.13 -6.11 -2.88
CA ARG A 58 -9.34 -6.65 -3.50
C ARG A 58 -10.06 -5.63 -4.38
N ASN A 59 -9.94 -4.33 -4.06
CA ASN A 59 -10.52 -3.24 -4.84
C ASN A 59 -9.52 -2.63 -5.85
N GLN A 60 -8.32 -3.19 -5.95
CA GLN A 60 -7.23 -2.69 -6.79
C GLN A 60 -6.71 -3.78 -7.76
N LEU A 61 -7.42 -4.92 -7.87
CA LEU A 61 -7.05 -5.97 -8.81
C LEU A 61 -7.06 -5.39 -10.24
N SER A 62 -6.00 -5.62 -10.96
CA SER A 62 -5.85 -5.21 -12.36
C SER A 62 -4.84 -6.08 -13.08
N ALA A 63 -4.94 -6.17 -14.40
CA ALA A 63 -3.97 -6.89 -15.23
C ALA A 63 -2.54 -6.33 -15.09
N TYR A 64 -2.38 -5.07 -14.69
CA TYR A 64 -1.07 -4.42 -14.49
C TYR A 64 -0.29 -4.90 -13.25
N LEU A 65 -0.92 -5.66 -12.36
CA LEU A 65 -0.24 -6.33 -11.26
C LEU A 65 0.54 -7.55 -11.73
N PHE A 66 0.10 -8.16 -12.82
CA PHE A 66 0.73 -9.35 -13.40
C PHE A 66 1.92 -8.96 -14.27
N ASN A 67 2.86 -9.89 -14.42
CA ASN A 67 3.95 -9.71 -15.37
C ASN A 67 3.42 -9.66 -16.81
N ARG A 68 3.89 -8.67 -17.58
CA ARG A 68 3.37 -8.40 -18.94
C ARG A 68 3.60 -9.55 -19.91
N GLU A 69 4.73 -10.24 -19.79
CA GLU A 69 5.06 -11.37 -20.68
C GLU A 69 4.13 -12.53 -20.41
N ILE A 70 3.89 -12.91 -19.15
CA ILE A 70 2.96 -13.97 -18.76
C ILE A 70 1.54 -13.68 -19.25
N VAL A 71 1.10 -12.44 -19.10
CA VAL A 71 -0.23 -12.02 -19.61
C VAL A 71 -0.28 -12.13 -21.14
N ALA A 72 0.77 -11.71 -21.83
CA ALA A 72 0.84 -11.82 -23.29
C ALA A 72 0.86 -13.27 -23.76
N GLU A 73 1.63 -14.15 -23.10
CA GLU A 73 1.67 -15.60 -23.38
C GLU A 73 0.29 -16.23 -23.17
N TYR A 74 -0.40 -15.89 -22.09
CA TYR A 74 -1.76 -16.37 -21.82
C TYR A 74 -2.73 -15.92 -22.90
N LEU A 75 -2.77 -14.62 -23.26
CA LEU A 75 -3.68 -14.08 -24.28
C LEU A 75 -3.40 -14.72 -25.67
N ALA A 76 -2.13 -14.91 -26.03
CA ALA A 76 -1.75 -15.59 -27.27
C ALA A 76 -2.26 -17.04 -27.30
N SER A 77 -2.18 -17.78 -26.17
CA SER A 77 -2.69 -19.15 -26.06
C SER A 77 -4.21 -19.24 -26.25
N VAL A 78 -4.93 -18.25 -25.71
CA VAL A 78 -6.38 -18.13 -25.90
C VAL A 78 -6.71 -17.84 -27.39
N GLU A 79 -5.98 -16.93 -28.02
CA GLU A 79 -6.18 -16.61 -29.45
C GLU A 79 -5.92 -17.83 -30.35
N MET A 80 -4.92 -18.64 -30.01
CA MET A 80 -4.61 -19.91 -30.70
C MET A 80 -5.61 -21.04 -30.41
N ARG A 81 -6.63 -20.80 -29.57
CA ARG A 81 -7.62 -21.80 -29.11
C ARG A 81 -7.02 -22.99 -28.34
N HIS A 82 -5.87 -22.78 -27.73
CA HIS A 82 -5.21 -23.71 -26.82
C HIS A 82 -4.86 -22.99 -25.51
N PRO A 83 -5.89 -22.56 -24.73
CA PRO A 83 -5.66 -21.76 -23.54
C PRO A 83 -4.82 -22.53 -22.52
N ILE A 84 -3.74 -21.90 -22.09
CA ILE A 84 -3.01 -22.34 -20.89
C ILE A 84 -3.77 -21.90 -19.64
N ALA A 85 -3.39 -22.43 -18.46
CA ALA A 85 -3.99 -22.00 -17.20
C ALA A 85 -3.90 -20.48 -17.03
N PRO A 86 -4.97 -19.83 -16.53
CA PRO A 86 -4.93 -18.40 -16.21
C PRO A 86 -3.75 -18.08 -15.30
N PRO A 87 -3.01 -16.97 -15.55
CA PRO A 87 -1.84 -16.64 -14.76
C PRO A 87 -2.18 -16.34 -13.31
N GLU A 88 -1.29 -16.69 -12.40
CA GLU A 88 -1.43 -16.49 -10.95
C GLU A 88 -0.24 -15.70 -10.43
N ILE A 89 -0.48 -14.72 -9.55
CA ILE A 89 0.56 -14.06 -8.76
C ILE A 89 0.75 -14.83 -7.47
N MET A 90 1.99 -15.11 -7.10
CA MET A 90 2.35 -15.74 -5.83
C MET A 90 3.40 -14.92 -5.11
N ILE A 91 3.16 -14.61 -3.83
CA ILE A 91 4.13 -14.00 -2.93
C ILE A 91 4.17 -14.83 -1.65
N GLU A 92 5.34 -15.35 -1.33
CA GLU A 92 5.58 -16.10 -0.10
C GLU A 92 6.51 -15.32 0.82
N LEU A 93 6.12 -15.22 2.08
CA LEU A 93 6.93 -14.61 3.14
C LEU A 93 7.28 -15.69 4.15
N TYR A 94 8.56 -15.93 4.34
CA TYR A 94 9.15 -16.89 5.27
C TYR A 94 9.58 -16.15 6.52
N PHE A 95 9.10 -16.58 7.67
CA PHE A 95 9.37 -15.94 8.95
C PHE A 95 10.49 -16.67 9.71
N LYS A 96 11.10 -15.96 10.66
CA LYS A 96 12.08 -16.56 11.55
C LYS A 96 11.43 -17.68 12.37
N SER A 97 12.03 -18.86 12.37
CA SER A 97 11.56 -20.05 13.08
C SER A 97 11.33 -19.79 14.57
N GLY A 98 10.28 -20.40 15.13
CA GLY A 98 9.88 -20.26 16.54
C GLY A 98 9.16 -18.97 16.87
N THR A 99 8.75 -18.19 15.84
CA THR A 99 8.05 -16.91 16.04
C THR A 99 6.54 -17.07 15.97
N LEU A 100 6.05 -17.91 15.07
CA LEU A 100 4.63 -18.11 14.75
C LEU A 100 4.30 -19.59 14.48
N PRO A 101 4.29 -20.47 15.49
CA PRO A 101 4.07 -21.91 15.27
C PRO A 101 2.75 -22.26 14.54
N GLU A 102 1.72 -21.42 14.68
CA GLU A 102 0.44 -21.59 13.99
C GLU A 102 0.50 -21.34 12.48
N PHE A 103 1.63 -20.80 11.98
CA PHE A 103 1.91 -20.58 10.56
C PHE A 103 2.91 -21.60 10.00
N GLU A 104 3.34 -22.58 10.82
CA GLU A 104 4.29 -23.61 10.44
C GLU A 104 3.65 -24.70 9.59
N GLY A 105 4.34 -25.13 8.54
CA GLY A 105 3.89 -26.20 7.68
C GLY A 105 4.65 -26.27 6.35
N ASN A 106 4.11 -27.07 5.41
CA ASN A 106 4.67 -27.30 4.08
C ASN A 106 3.84 -26.64 2.94
N GLY A 107 2.97 -25.71 3.25
CA GLY A 107 2.13 -24.99 2.27
C GLY A 107 2.90 -23.99 1.41
N ASN A 108 4.22 -24.02 1.40
CA ASN A 108 5.10 -23.21 0.56
C ASN A 108 5.35 -23.86 -0.82
N SER A 109 5.90 -23.09 -1.76
CA SER A 109 6.16 -23.56 -3.15
C SER A 109 7.22 -24.65 -3.25
N GLU A 110 8.09 -24.78 -2.25
CA GLU A 110 9.16 -25.78 -2.18
C GLU A 110 8.71 -27.05 -1.46
N ASN A 111 7.50 -27.08 -0.87
CA ASN A 111 6.97 -28.17 -0.06
C ASN A 111 7.89 -28.57 1.12
N ILE A 112 8.65 -27.62 1.65
CA ILE A 112 9.52 -27.85 2.81
C ILE A 112 8.66 -27.77 4.07
N ASP A 113 8.75 -28.80 4.92
CA ASP A 113 8.01 -28.89 6.18
C ASP A 113 8.72 -28.17 7.32
N GLY A 114 7.98 -27.80 8.37
CA GLY A 114 8.55 -27.16 9.55
C GLY A 114 8.96 -25.70 9.33
N ILE A 115 8.43 -25.03 8.33
CA ILE A 115 8.73 -23.62 8.04
C ILE A 115 7.51 -22.75 8.34
N GLU A 116 7.75 -21.66 9.04
CA GLU A 116 6.74 -20.64 9.35
C GLU A 116 6.64 -19.61 8.22
N GLY A 117 5.41 -19.35 7.76
CA GLY A 117 5.24 -18.34 6.72
C GLY A 117 3.80 -18.19 6.22
N ILE A 118 3.67 -17.30 5.26
CA ILE A 118 2.41 -17.03 4.55
C ILE A 118 2.62 -17.09 3.03
N LYS A 119 1.57 -17.50 2.34
CA LYS A 119 1.43 -17.45 0.89
C LYS A 119 0.27 -16.53 0.53
N PHE A 120 0.55 -15.47 -0.20
CA PHE A 120 -0.43 -14.60 -0.82
C PHE A 120 -0.57 -14.96 -2.30
N LEU A 121 -1.81 -15.12 -2.73
CA LEU A 121 -2.16 -15.50 -4.10
C LEU A 121 -3.17 -14.50 -4.68
N ILE A 122 -2.95 -14.09 -5.94
CA ILE A 122 -4.00 -13.54 -6.78
C ILE A 122 -4.16 -14.50 -7.94
N GLY A 123 -5.26 -15.23 -7.95
CA GLY A 123 -5.51 -16.27 -8.94
C GLY A 123 -6.97 -16.30 -9.39
N PHE A 124 -7.17 -17.02 -10.46
CA PHE A 124 -8.50 -17.31 -10.99
C PHE A 124 -9.33 -18.07 -9.93
N SER A 125 -10.62 -17.72 -9.83
CA SER A 125 -11.54 -18.38 -8.91
C SER A 125 -12.38 -19.41 -9.64
N ASP A 126 -12.29 -20.69 -9.23
CA ASP A 126 -13.04 -21.80 -9.81
C ASP A 126 -14.55 -21.61 -9.79
N LYS A 127 -15.05 -20.70 -8.96
CA LYS A 127 -16.47 -20.33 -8.90
C LYS A 127 -16.99 -19.78 -10.23
N PHE A 128 -16.12 -19.22 -11.06
CA PHE A 128 -16.44 -18.59 -12.33
C PHE A 128 -16.07 -19.41 -13.55
N ASN A 129 -15.84 -20.72 -13.40
CA ASN A 129 -15.45 -21.58 -14.51
C ASN A 129 -16.46 -21.56 -15.67
N ALA A 130 -17.77 -21.59 -15.36
CA ALA A 130 -18.81 -21.60 -16.39
C ALA A 130 -18.87 -20.28 -17.17
N GLU A 131 -18.77 -19.15 -16.46
CA GLU A 131 -18.77 -17.80 -17.06
C GLU A 131 -17.51 -17.58 -17.89
N TYR A 132 -16.37 -18.04 -17.40
CA TYR A 132 -15.10 -17.98 -18.10
C TYR A 132 -15.11 -18.81 -19.39
N GLU A 133 -15.59 -20.06 -19.36
CA GLU A 133 -15.76 -20.89 -20.57
C GLU A 133 -16.70 -20.25 -21.59
N SER A 134 -17.79 -19.63 -21.13
CA SER A 134 -18.71 -18.89 -21.99
C SER A 134 -18.02 -17.68 -22.64
N LEU A 135 -17.22 -16.94 -21.87
CA LEU A 135 -16.43 -15.80 -22.36
C LEU A 135 -15.46 -16.23 -23.46
N LEU A 136 -14.72 -17.33 -23.27
CA LEU A 136 -13.77 -17.86 -24.25
C LEU A 136 -14.42 -18.27 -25.58
N LYS A 137 -15.71 -18.70 -25.53
CA LYS A 137 -16.47 -19.09 -26.72
C LYS A 137 -17.06 -17.90 -27.47
N THR A 138 -17.39 -16.81 -26.77
CA THR A 138 -18.20 -15.70 -27.31
C THR A 138 -17.40 -14.46 -27.65
N GLN A 139 -16.24 -14.24 -27.00
CA GLN A 139 -15.48 -13.01 -27.14
C GLN A 139 -13.99 -13.27 -27.42
N LYS A 140 -13.36 -12.35 -28.14
CA LYS A 140 -11.91 -12.30 -28.26
C LYS A 140 -11.35 -11.55 -27.04
N LEU A 141 -10.56 -12.23 -26.19
CA LEU A 141 -9.91 -11.61 -25.06
C LEU A 141 -8.77 -10.69 -25.52
N THR A 142 -8.84 -9.41 -25.12
CA THR A 142 -7.80 -8.41 -25.35
C THR A 142 -7.03 -8.04 -24.08
N SER A 143 -7.55 -8.47 -22.92
CA SER A 143 -6.96 -8.22 -21.59
C SER A 143 -7.28 -9.40 -20.66
N LEU A 144 -6.53 -9.51 -19.58
CA LEU A 144 -6.80 -10.51 -18.54
C LEU A 144 -8.16 -10.21 -17.88
N PRO A 145 -9.10 -11.20 -17.81
CA PRO A 145 -10.43 -11.02 -17.25
C PRO A 145 -10.37 -11.02 -15.71
N ILE A 146 -9.96 -9.89 -15.15
CA ILE A 146 -9.68 -9.68 -13.71
C ILE A 146 -10.92 -9.88 -12.85
N GLU A 147 -12.10 -9.73 -13.37
CA GLU A 147 -13.38 -9.95 -12.70
C GLU A 147 -13.55 -11.37 -12.15
N PHE A 148 -12.80 -12.32 -12.68
CA PHE A 148 -12.80 -13.72 -12.23
C PHE A 148 -11.67 -14.05 -11.24
N TYR A 149 -10.91 -13.05 -10.80
CA TYR A 149 -9.76 -13.24 -9.93
C TYR A 149 -10.04 -12.85 -8.49
N GLU A 150 -9.45 -13.61 -7.57
CA GLU A 150 -9.56 -13.36 -6.13
C GLU A 150 -8.18 -13.26 -5.48
N ALA A 151 -8.07 -12.39 -4.46
CA ALA A 151 -6.90 -12.29 -3.60
C ALA A 151 -7.12 -13.12 -2.34
N ARG A 152 -6.26 -14.12 -2.09
CA ARG A 152 -6.33 -15.06 -0.99
C ARG A 152 -5.01 -15.13 -0.22
N TRP A 153 -5.08 -15.45 1.06
CA TRP A 153 -3.94 -15.61 1.96
C TRP A 153 -4.02 -16.97 2.63
N PHE A 154 -2.91 -17.65 2.68
CA PHE A 154 -2.77 -18.96 3.36
C PHE A 154 -1.56 -18.89 4.29
N SER A 155 -1.65 -19.53 5.47
CA SER A 155 -0.47 -19.90 6.23
C SER A 155 0.22 -21.11 5.56
N PHE A 156 1.47 -21.38 5.91
CA PHE A 156 2.12 -22.61 5.45
C PHE A 156 1.52 -23.87 6.09
N SER A 157 0.73 -23.75 7.16
CA SER A 157 -0.18 -24.80 7.66
C SER A 157 -1.39 -25.06 6.75
N ARG A 158 -1.49 -24.34 5.59
CA ARG A 158 -2.57 -24.42 4.58
C ARG A 158 -3.91 -23.82 5.02
N ASP A 159 -3.97 -23.16 6.15
CA ASP A 159 -5.19 -22.45 6.58
C ASP A 159 -5.36 -21.14 5.81
N GLU A 160 -6.57 -20.90 5.34
CA GLU A 160 -6.89 -19.60 4.75
C GLU A 160 -6.98 -18.54 5.87
N LYS A 161 -6.28 -17.44 5.71
CA LYS A 161 -6.18 -16.35 6.67
C LYS A 161 -6.69 -15.04 6.04
N MET A 162 -7.13 -14.11 6.86
CA MET A 162 -7.30 -12.73 6.43
C MET A 162 -6.11 -11.89 6.89
N PRO A 163 -5.70 -10.84 6.16
CA PRO A 163 -4.55 -10.01 6.55
C PRO A 163 -4.61 -9.49 7.98
N ARG A 164 -5.82 -9.18 8.49
CA ARG A 164 -6.01 -8.69 9.86
C ARG A 164 -5.58 -9.69 10.95
N PHE A 165 -5.53 -10.98 10.62
CA PHE A 165 -5.13 -12.05 11.56
C PHE A 165 -3.67 -12.44 11.43
N ILE A 166 -2.91 -11.83 10.51
CA ILE A 166 -1.47 -12.01 10.43
C ILE A 166 -0.83 -11.15 11.53
N PRO A 167 -0.09 -11.74 12.50
CA PRO A 167 0.45 -10.99 13.64
C PRO A 167 1.57 -10.01 13.26
N ILE A 168 2.27 -10.29 12.16
CA ILE A 168 3.33 -9.42 11.65
C ILE A 168 2.70 -8.28 10.85
N ARG A 169 2.99 -7.05 11.27
CA ARG A 169 2.50 -5.84 10.62
C ARG A 169 3.63 -5.09 9.94
N SER A 170 3.35 -4.54 8.77
CA SER A 170 4.26 -3.63 8.09
C SER A 170 3.65 -2.24 7.95
N VAL A 171 4.51 -1.24 8.04
CA VAL A 171 4.21 0.13 7.64
C VAL A 171 5.07 0.46 6.42
N MET A 172 4.47 1.05 5.39
CA MET A 172 5.17 1.48 4.18
C MET A 172 5.22 3.00 4.13
N ILE A 173 6.42 3.54 4.04
CA ILE A 173 6.72 4.96 3.93
C ILE A 173 7.24 5.21 2.53
N ASP A 174 6.40 5.80 1.70
CA ASP A 174 6.76 6.21 0.35
C ASP A 174 7.02 7.72 0.33
N SER A 175 8.28 8.08 0.24
CA SER A 175 8.72 9.48 0.22
C SER A 175 8.46 10.17 -1.11
N SER A 176 8.31 9.42 -2.19
CA SER A 176 8.18 9.91 -3.56
C SER A 176 6.74 10.11 -4.00
N ASN A 177 5.78 9.44 -3.36
CA ASN A 177 4.40 9.43 -3.79
C ASN A 177 3.58 10.56 -3.16
N TYR A 178 3.15 11.50 -3.99
CA TYR A 178 2.32 12.64 -3.62
C TYR A 178 0.90 12.44 -4.12
N ARG A 179 0.07 11.74 -3.34
CA ARG A 179 -1.36 11.61 -3.64
C ARG A 179 -2.16 12.63 -2.86
N TYR A 180 -2.68 13.61 -3.56
CA TYR A 180 -3.56 14.63 -3.01
C TYR A 180 -5.01 14.33 -3.33
N GLN A 181 -5.88 14.45 -2.34
CA GLN A 181 -7.32 14.43 -2.51
C GLN A 181 -7.89 15.69 -1.86
N ASN A 182 -8.62 16.48 -2.64
CA ASN A 182 -9.21 17.76 -2.18
C ASN A 182 -8.17 18.71 -1.52
N GLY A 183 -6.95 18.77 -2.07
CA GLY A 183 -5.90 19.65 -1.55
C GLY A 183 -5.16 19.16 -0.30
N SER A 184 -5.54 18.00 0.24
CA SER A 184 -4.87 17.35 1.37
C SER A 184 -4.07 16.14 0.94
N ASP A 185 -2.94 15.89 1.58
CA ASP A 185 -2.21 14.63 1.40
C ASP A 185 -2.99 13.50 2.09
N VAL A 186 -3.43 12.53 1.29
CA VAL A 186 -4.26 11.41 1.76
C VAL A 186 -3.58 10.61 2.87
N TYR A 187 -2.26 10.46 2.78
CA TYR A 187 -1.48 9.73 3.79
C TYR A 187 -1.43 10.50 5.11
N ILE A 188 -1.12 11.79 5.08
CA ILE A 188 -1.09 12.65 6.27
C ILE A 188 -2.46 12.72 6.93
N SER A 189 -3.52 12.92 6.15
CA SER A 189 -4.89 12.97 6.68
C SER A 189 -5.26 11.66 7.39
N LYS A 190 -4.86 10.51 6.83
CA LYS A 190 -5.08 9.21 7.46
C LYS A 190 -4.29 9.06 8.76
N VAL A 191 -3.01 9.43 8.75
CA VAL A 191 -2.15 9.36 9.95
C VAL A 191 -2.70 10.26 11.05
N VAL A 192 -3.08 11.50 10.75
CA VAL A 192 -3.68 12.42 11.73
C VAL A 192 -4.97 11.83 12.30
N LYS A 193 -5.84 11.27 11.46
CA LYS A 193 -7.07 10.62 11.91
C LYS A 193 -6.81 9.46 12.87
N ASP A 194 -5.79 8.66 12.61
CA ASP A 194 -5.43 7.52 13.45
C ASP A 194 -4.84 7.94 14.83
N PHE A 195 -4.48 9.22 15.03
CA PHE A 195 -4.15 9.80 16.33
C PHE A 195 -5.37 10.20 17.16
N LEU A 196 -6.54 10.38 16.51
CA LEU A 196 -7.76 10.82 17.19
C LEU A 196 -8.42 9.65 17.92
N GLU A 197 -8.85 9.89 19.15
CA GLU A 197 -9.70 8.96 19.88
C GLU A 197 -11.17 9.12 19.43
N PRO A 198 -12.06 8.16 19.73
CA PRO A 198 -13.47 8.22 19.32
C PRO A 198 -14.19 9.50 19.79
N GLU A 199 -13.80 10.01 20.97
CA GLU A 199 -14.32 11.26 21.53
C GLU A 199 -13.91 12.47 20.69
N ASP A 200 -12.65 12.52 20.23
CA ASP A 200 -12.14 13.59 19.37
C ASP A 200 -12.87 13.61 18.02
N ILE A 201 -13.07 12.43 17.41
CA ILE A 201 -13.82 12.27 16.16
C ILE A 201 -15.26 12.78 16.32
N THR A 202 -15.90 12.45 17.45
CA THR A 202 -17.24 12.90 17.76
C THR A 202 -17.30 14.41 17.92
N ALA A 203 -16.34 15.00 18.65
CA ALA A 203 -16.26 16.43 18.87
C ALA A 203 -16.02 17.20 17.57
N ILE A 204 -15.11 16.74 16.71
CA ILE A 204 -14.84 17.34 15.39
C ILE A 204 -16.09 17.23 14.49
N THR A 205 -16.76 16.08 14.50
CA THR A 205 -17.98 15.87 13.71
C THR A 205 -19.09 16.82 14.15
N GLN A 206 -19.26 17.02 15.47
CA GLN A 206 -20.22 17.98 15.99
C GLN A 206 -19.88 19.43 15.63
N ALA A 207 -18.60 19.81 15.76
CA ALA A 207 -18.13 21.16 15.39
C ALA A 207 -18.35 21.41 13.89
N HIS A 208 -18.05 20.44 13.04
CA HIS A 208 -18.29 20.55 11.59
C HIS A 208 -19.79 20.69 11.27
N ARG A 209 -20.64 19.92 11.94
CA ARG A 209 -22.10 20.03 11.78
C ARG A 209 -22.58 21.44 12.16
N THR A 210 -22.12 21.97 13.30
CA THR A 210 -22.47 23.33 13.74
C THR A 210 -22.03 24.37 12.68
N MET A 211 -20.83 24.24 12.14
CA MET A 211 -20.35 25.12 11.07
C MET A 211 -21.24 25.05 9.81
N ILE A 212 -21.69 23.86 9.41
CA ILE A 212 -22.60 23.69 8.27
C ILE A 212 -23.96 24.34 8.56
N ASP A 213 -24.50 24.17 9.77
CA ASP A 213 -25.78 24.75 10.18
C ASP A 213 -25.69 26.29 10.22
N GLU A 214 -24.60 26.84 10.74
CA GLU A 214 -24.35 28.28 10.73
C GLU A 214 -24.19 28.82 9.31
N PHE A 215 -23.50 28.11 8.42
CA PHE A 215 -23.38 28.46 7.01
C PHE A 215 -24.75 28.51 6.33
N ALA A 216 -25.61 27.50 6.54
CA ALA A 216 -26.95 27.45 5.98
C ALA A 216 -27.84 28.60 6.48
N GLN A 217 -27.60 29.07 7.73
CA GLN A 217 -28.33 30.19 8.34
C GLN A 217 -27.77 31.56 7.97
N ASN A 218 -26.60 31.62 7.32
CA ASN A 218 -25.99 32.89 6.93
C ASN A 218 -26.91 33.72 6.04
N GLU A 219 -26.98 35.02 6.29
CA GLU A 219 -27.88 35.92 5.60
C GLU A 219 -27.65 35.98 4.09
N ALA A 220 -26.38 35.91 3.66
CA ALA A 220 -26.01 35.84 2.25
C ALA A 220 -26.58 34.57 1.57
N ILE A 221 -26.46 33.40 2.22
CA ILE A 221 -27.00 32.13 1.71
C ILE A 221 -28.53 32.16 1.65
N ARG A 222 -29.18 32.69 2.68
CA ARG A 222 -30.60 32.87 2.69
C ARG A 222 -31.08 33.82 1.57
N SER A 223 -30.37 34.91 1.31
CA SER A 223 -30.63 35.82 0.21
C SER A 223 -30.49 35.17 -1.16
N ILE A 224 -29.41 34.39 -1.36
CA ILE A 224 -29.17 33.62 -2.58
C ILE A 224 -30.28 32.60 -2.78
N ASN A 225 -30.65 31.86 -1.74
CA ASN A 225 -31.74 30.87 -1.82
C ASN A 225 -33.09 31.50 -2.14
N LYS A 226 -33.40 32.71 -1.66
CA LYS A 226 -34.59 33.47 -2.08
C LYS A 226 -34.54 33.80 -3.58
N LYS A 227 -33.41 34.24 -4.11
CA LYS A 227 -33.25 34.54 -5.54
C LYS A 227 -33.42 33.29 -6.40
N ILE A 228 -32.80 32.17 -6.01
CA ILE A 228 -32.91 30.89 -6.73
C ILE A 228 -34.35 30.39 -6.73
N SER A 229 -35.03 30.38 -5.58
CA SER A 229 -36.42 29.90 -5.47
C SER A 229 -37.43 30.80 -6.18
N SER A 230 -37.10 32.09 -6.37
CA SER A 230 -37.94 32.98 -7.17
C SER A 230 -37.71 32.85 -8.68
N ALA A 231 -36.54 32.35 -9.10
CA ALA A 231 -36.16 32.22 -10.50
C ALA A 231 -36.53 30.84 -11.11
N SER A 232 -36.78 29.81 -10.29
CA SER A 232 -37.00 28.45 -10.77
C SER A 232 -38.17 27.78 -10.04
N THR A 233 -39.30 27.64 -10.75
CA THR A 233 -40.39 26.74 -10.36
C THR A 233 -40.37 25.57 -11.32
N ILE A 234 -39.60 24.54 -11.04
CA ILE A 234 -39.55 23.31 -11.82
C ILE A 234 -40.35 22.25 -11.06
N MET A 235 -41.44 21.77 -11.62
CA MET A 235 -42.26 20.65 -11.12
C MET A 235 -42.72 20.74 -9.65
N GLY A 236 -42.97 21.95 -9.13
CA GLY A 236 -43.49 22.14 -7.75
C GLY A 236 -42.45 22.01 -6.63
N GLY A 237 -41.18 21.82 -6.95
CA GLY A 237 -40.09 21.77 -5.98
C GLY A 237 -39.37 23.12 -5.81
N LYS A 238 -38.91 23.43 -4.58
CA LYS A 238 -38.05 24.60 -4.32
C LYS A 238 -36.59 24.19 -4.43
N ILE A 239 -35.85 24.84 -5.30
CA ILE A 239 -34.38 24.65 -5.39
C ILE A 239 -33.72 25.57 -4.35
N SER A 240 -32.76 25.01 -3.58
CA SER A 240 -31.96 25.75 -2.63
C SER A 240 -30.51 25.23 -2.61
N LEU A 241 -29.57 26.09 -2.29
CA LEU A 241 -28.21 25.75 -1.98
C LEU A 241 -28.10 25.33 -0.50
N SER A 242 -27.51 24.22 -0.22
CA SER A 242 -27.12 23.79 1.13
C SER A 242 -25.72 23.17 1.08
N ALA A 243 -25.01 23.17 2.19
CA ALA A 243 -23.80 22.37 2.30
C ALA A 243 -24.15 20.88 2.39
N ASP A 244 -23.28 20.02 1.85
CA ASP A 244 -23.50 18.58 1.86
C ASP A 244 -23.40 18.03 3.29
N GLN A 245 -24.48 17.41 3.75
CA GLN A 245 -24.59 16.75 5.07
C GLN A 245 -24.58 15.22 4.96
N GLY A 246 -24.49 14.69 3.73
CA GLY A 246 -24.85 13.31 3.43
C GLY A 246 -23.80 12.26 3.78
N VAL A 247 -22.55 12.62 4.09
CA VAL A 247 -21.47 11.66 4.31
C VAL A 247 -21.01 11.70 5.77
N GLN A 248 -21.06 10.55 6.42
CA GLN A 248 -20.43 10.36 7.73
C GLN A 248 -18.94 10.69 7.59
N ASN A 249 -18.41 11.59 8.45
CA ASN A 249 -17.05 12.11 8.38
C ASN A 249 -16.75 13.07 7.19
N SER A 250 -17.73 13.81 6.71
CA SER A 250 -17.54 14.85 5.67
C SER A 250 -16.52 15.93 6.08
N TRP A 251 -16.25 16.10 7.37
CA TRP A 251 -15.21 16.98 7.89
C TRP A 251 -13.80 16.61 7.38
N GLU A 252 -13.54 15.34 7.06
CA GLU A 252 -12.24 14.87 6.55
C GLU A 252 -11.85 15.56 5.23
N SER A 253 -12.84 15.85 4.38
CA SER A 253 -12.62 16.55 3.11
C SER A 253 -12.53 18.08 3.28
N SER A 254 -12.97 18.60 4.42
CA SER A 254 -12.99 20.03 4.71
C SER A 254 -11.75 20.50 5.46
N LEU A 255 -11.00 19.59 6.09
CA LEU A 255 -9.79 19.93 6.84
C LEU A 255 -8.54 19.77 5.97
N VAL A 256 -7.63 20.73 6.10
CA VAL A 256 -6.32 20.73 5.44
C VAL A 256 -5.24 20.71 6.52
N THR A 257 -4.35 19.72 6.45
CA THR A 257 -3.19 19.67 7.33
C THR A 257 -2.26 20.85 7.04
N GLN A 258 -1.85 21.56 8.08
CA GLN A 258 -0.94 22.71 7.98
C GLN A 258 0.36 22.43 8.77
N VAL A 259 1.44 23.02 8.30
CA VAL A 259 2.74 23.05 8.96
C VAL A 259 3.13 24.53 9.08
N ASP A 260 3.28 25.01 10.32
CA ASP A 260 3.57 26.41 10.61
C ASP A 260 2.59 27.39 9.92
N GLY A 261 1.29 27.04 9.88
CA GLY A 261 0.25 27.85 9.24
C GLY A 261 0.20 27.78 7.71
N ILE A 262 1.08 26.99 7.08
CA ILE A 262 1.10 26.77 5.63
C ILE A 262 0.47 25.40 5.32
N PRO A 263 -0.51 25.33 4.39
CA PRO A 263 -1.04 24.03 3.98
C PRO A 263 0.10 23.09 3.55
N PHE A 264 0.05 21.84 4.02
CA PHE A 264 1.10 20.83 3.80
C PHE A 264 1.49 20.67 2.31
N VAL A 265 0.53 20.80 1.41
CA VAL A 265 0.74 20.72 -0.04
C VAL A 265 1.67 21.82 -0.59
N HIS A 266 1.77 22.95 0.10
CA HIS A 266 2.64 24.07 -0.25
C HIS A 266 3.98 24.08 0.51
N ALA A 267 4.17 23.16 1.46
CA ALA A 267 5.49 22.97 2.07
C ALA A 267 6.49 22.42 1.05
N GLY A 268 7.77 22.74 1.21
CA GLY A 268 8.81 22.20 0.34
C GLY A 268 8.85 20.65 0.40
N LYS A 269 9.07 20.00 -0.74
CA LYS A 269 9.03 18.52 -0.85
C LYS A 269 9.91 17.79 0.16
N GLY A 270 11.10 18.33 0.46
CA GLY A 270 11.97 17.78 1.50
C GLY A 270 11.36 17.84 2.91
N ALA A 271 10.69 18.94 3.26
CA ALA A 271 9.97 19.06 4.53
C ALA A 271 8.79 18.06 4.58
N GLN A 272 8.05 17.96 3.49
CA GLN A 272 6.97 16.97 3.37
C GLN A 272 7.46 15.54 3.60
N CYS A 273 8.61 15.16 2.99
CA CYS A 273 9.23 13.84 3.16
C CYS A 273 9.57 13.55 4.63
N ILE A 274 10.22 14.49 5.32
CA ILE A 274 10.60 14.33 6.73
C ILE A 274 9.36 14.19 7.61
N ILE A 275 8.38 15.08 7.44
CA ILE A 275 7.15 15.07 8.23
C ILE A 275 6.38 13.77 8.03
N LYS A 276 6.23 13.30 6.77
CA LYS A 276 5.61 12.00 6.47
C LYS A 276 6.31 10.86 7.19
N THR A 277 7.63 10.82 7.12
CA THR A 277 8.42 9.75 7.74
C THR A 277 8.32 9.81 9.26
N GLN A 278 8.45 10.98 9.87
CA GLN A 278 8.33 11.14 11.32
C GLN A 278 6.95 10.75 11.83
N LEU A 279 5.88 11.23 11.17
CA LEU A 279 4.52 10.87 11.51
C LEU A 279 4.26 9.37 11.36
N ALA A 280 4.75 8.77 10.26
CA ALA A 280 4.63 7.33 10.05
C ALA A 280 5.33 6.52 11.14
N LEU A 281 6.52 6.94 11.57
CA LEU A 281 7.30 6.25 12.59
C LEU A 281 6.77 6.45 14.01
N SER A 282 6.12 7.59 14.30
CA SER A 282 5.50 7.90 15.59
C SER A 282 4.05 7.43 15.74
N HIS A 283 3.46 6.89 14.68
CA HIS A 283 2.08 6.44 14.67
C HIS A 283 1.85 5.18 15.51
N LYS A 284 0.71 5.07 16.21
CA LYS A 284 0.33 3.89 17.02
C LYS A 284 0.40 2.56 16.23
N GLN A 285 0.12 2.57 14.93
CA GLN A 285 0.27 1.39 14.08
C GLN A 285 1.73 1.05 13.81
N ALA A 286 2.60 2.06 13.67
CA ALA A 286 4.03 1.83 13.53
C ALA A 286 4.65 1.30 14.83
N GLU A 287 4.14 1.67 16.00
CA GLU A 287 4.57 1.08 17.28
C GLU A 287 4.26 -0.43 17.34
N LYS A 288 3.17 -0.85 16.70
CA LYS A 288 2.78 -2.26 16.58
C LYS A 288 3.40 -2.94 15.36
N ALA A 289 3.99 -2.18 14.42
CA ALA A 289 4.61 -2.74 13.22
C ALA A 289 5.92 -3.42 13.58
N SER A 290 6.08 -4.67 13.14
CA SER A 290 7.33 -5.41 13.24
C SER A 290 8.30 -5.03 12.10
N ILE A 291 7.76 -4.52 10.99
CA ILE A 291 8.51 -4.26 9.75
C ILE A 291 8.22 -2.85 9.26
N ILE A 292 9.28 -2.12 8.95
CA ILE A 292 9.22 -0.78 8.38
C ILE A 292 9.79 -0.85 6.96
N LEU A 293 8.97 -0.52 5.98
CA LEU A 293 9.33 -0.46 4.57
C LEU A 293 9.50 1.01 4.19
N ILE A 294 10.64 1.39 3.62
CA ILE A 294 10.93 2.78 3.26
C ILE A 294 11.36 2.83 1.79
N GLU A 295 10.65 3.62 1.00
CA GLU A 295 10.99 3.84 -0.40
C GLU A 295 11.70 5.17 -0.57
N GLU A 296 12.92 5.11 -1.11
CA GLU A 296 13.77 6.26 -1.48
C GLU A 296 13.78 7.40 -0.45
N PRO A 297 14.24 7.17 0.79
CA PRO A 297 14.21 8.17 1.85
C PRO A 297 15.02 9.44 1.51
N GLU A 298 15.94 9.37 0.55
CA GLU A 298 16.74 10.49 0.07
C GLU A 298 15.99 11.44 -0.86
N SER A 299 14.84 11.05 -1.37
CA SER A 299 14.11 11.83 -2.37
C SER A 299 13.81 13.26 -1.88
N HIS A 300 14.28 14.24 -2.65
CA HIS A 300 14.10 15.69 -2.39
C HIS A 300 14.75 16.22 -1.10
N LEU A 301 15.67 15.47 -0.46
CA LEU A 301 16.36 15.91 0.75
C LEU A 301 17.76 16.47 0.47
N SER A 302 18.12 17.53 1.19
CA SER A 302 19.51 17.96 1.31
C SER A 302 20.29 17.00 2.20
N PHE A 303 21.62 16.98 2.09
CA PHE A 303 22.50 16.10 2.85
C PHE A 303 22.27 16.19 4.38
N SER A 304 22.12 17.39 4.93
CA SER A 304 21.87 17.59 6.36
C SER A 304 20.54 17.01 6.80
N ARG A 305 19.48 17.24 6.03
CA ARG A 305 18.15 16.71 6.29
C ARG A 305 18.08 15.20 6.19
N LEU A 306 18.78 14.63 5.20
CA LEU A 306 18.89 13.18 5.04
C LEU A 306 19.63 12.55 6.24
N SER A 307 20.68 13.19 6.75
CA SER A 307 21.41 12.72 7.94
C SER A 307 20.52 12.70 9.19
N GLU A 308 19.68 13.74 9.37
CA GLU A 308 18.67 13.79 10.44
C GLU A 308 17.66 12.65 10.31
N LEU A 309 17.09 12.46 9.12
CA LEU A 309 16.13 11.40 8.84
C LEU A 309 16.74 10.01 9.11
N MET A 310 17.97 9.75 8.68
CA MET A 310 18.66 8.48 8.93
C MET A 310 18.86 8.21 10.42
N SER A 311 19.07 9.24 11.22
CA SER A 311 19.16 9.11 12.68
C SER A 311 17.81 8.69 13.30
N VAL A 312 16.70 9.23 12.80
CA VAL A 312 15.34 8.84 13.21
C VAL A 312 15.05 7.40 12.81
N VAL A 313 15.38 7.03 11.56
CA VAL A 313 15.20 5.65 11.04
C VAL A 313 16.01 4.65 11.87
N LYS A 314 17.27 4.93 12.18
CA LYS A 314 18.11 4.06 13.04
C LYS A 314 17.52 3.85 14.44
N LYS A 315 16.98 4.91 15.05
CA LYS A 315 16.30 4.79 16.36
C LYS A 315 15.04 3.93 16.25
N ALA A 316 14.27 4.07 15.18
CA ALA A 316 13.08 3.28 14.94
C ALA A 316 13.38 1.79 14.64
N ALA A 317 14.60 1.47 14.21
CA ALA A 317 15.06 0.10 13.96
C ALA A 317 15.20 -0.75 15.22
N SER A 318 15.21 -0.15 16.42
CA SER A 318 15.34 -0.89 17.67
C SER A 318 14.18 -1.88 17.85
N GLY A 319 14.49 -3.19 17.75
CA GLY A 319 13.49 -4.27 17.85
C GLY A 319 12.58 -4.46 16.64
N ARG A 320 12.86 -3.81 15.50
CA ARG A 320 12.07 -3.89 14.26
C ARG A 320 12.97 -4.15 13.07
N GLN A 321 12.43 -4.82 12.06
CA GLN A 321 13.11 -4.98 10.78
C GLN A 321 12.83 -3.78 9.88
N ILE A 322 13.87 -3.21 9.30
CA ILE A 322 13.78 -2.16 8.28
C ILE A 322 14.21 -2.72 6.93
N ILE A 323 13.39 -2.50 5.90
CA ILE A 323 13.74 -2.79 4.51
C ILE A 323 13.56 -1.49 3.74
N ALA A 324 14.65 -0.91 3.25
CA ALA A 324 14.61 0.35 2.53
C ALA A 324 15.18 0.21 1.12
N SER A 325 14.55 0.85 0.15
CA SER A 325 15.12 1.05 -1.19
C SER A 325 15.89 2.36 -1.24
N THR A 326 17.04 2.37 -1.90
CA THR A 326 17.84 3.59 -2.06
C THR A 326 18.69 3.56 -3.33
N HIS A 327 18.93 4.75 -3.89
CA HIS A 327 19.93 5.02 -4.90
C HIS A 327 21.12 5.82 -4.35
N SER A 328 21.08 6.18 -3.07
CA SER A 328 22.06 7.05 -2.44
C SER A 328 23.18 6.26 -1.76
N SER A 329 24.41 6.45 -2.22
CA SER A 329 25.60 5.93 -1.53
C SER A 329 25.72 6.48 -0.10
N PHE A 330 25.19 7.67 0.16
CA PHE A 330 25.16 8.25 1.50
C PHE A 330 24.24 7.48 2.45
N VAL A 331 23.03 7.10 2.00
CA VAL A 331 22.11 6.26 2.79
C VAL A 331 22.78 4.92 3.08
N ALA A 332 23.40 4.30 2.08
CA ALA A 332 24.14 3.05 2.21
C ALA A 332 25.24 3.15 3.27
N ASN A 333 26.08 4.17 3.21
CA ASN A 333 27.15 4.41 4.20
C ASN A 333 26.59 4.66 5.62
N LYS A 334 25.51 5.42 5.74
CA LYS A 334 24.89 5.74 7.05
C LYS A 334 24.21 4.55 7.70
N LEU A 335 23.59 3.69 6.93
CA LEU A 335 22.85 2.52 7.45
C LEU A 335 23.71 1.24 7.50
N GLY A 336 24.92 1.28 6.93
CA GLY A 336 25.91 0.19 6.97
C GLY A 336 25.95 -0.60 5.66
N LEU A 337 27.15 -0.68 5.08
CA LEU A 337 27.39 -1.39 3.81
C LEU A 337 27.13 -2.89 3.93
N GLU A 338 27.28 -3.44 5.12
CA GLU A 338 26.98 -4.84 5.45
C GLU A 338 25.49 -5.21 5.31
N ASN A 339 24.62 -4.22 5.21
CA ASN A 339 23.17 -4.40 5.06
C ASN A 339 22.71 -4.30 3.61
N LEU A 340 23.64 -4.16 2.65
CA LEU A 340 23.31 -4.00 1.23
C LEU A 340 22.89 -5.32 0.61
N ILE A 341 21.83 -5.23 -0.17
CA ILE A 341 21.33 -6.25 -1.08
C ILE A 341 21.30 -5.63 -2.47
N LEU A 342 22.22 -6.04 -3.32
CA LEU A 342 22.33 -5.56 -4.69
C LEU A 342 21.36 -6.33 -5.59
N LEU A 343 20.50 -5.59 -6.30
CA LEU A 343 19.58 -6.12 -7.30
C LEU A 343 20.14 -5.87 -8.69
N SER A 344 20.35 -6.94 -9.47
CA SER A 344 20.82 -6.87 -10.85
C SER A 344 20.02 -7.86 -11.70
N GLY A 345 19.21 -7.33 -12.63
CA GLY A 345 18.28 -8.15 -13.42
C GLY A 345 17.26 -8.90 -12.55
N ASN A 346 17.27 -10.22 -12.65
CA ASN A 346 16.46 -11.13 -11.80
C ASN A 346 17.29 -11.78 -10.67
N ASN A 347 18.48 -11.26 -10.39
CA ASN A 347 19.34 -11.80 -9.35
C ASN A 347 19.49 -10.79 -8.21
N CYS A 348 19.68 -11.31 -7.00
CA CYS A 348 20.09 -10.51 -5.85
C CYS A 348 21.35 -11.09 -5.22
N CYS A 349 22.25 -10.20 -4.78
CA CYS A 349 23.45 -10.55 -4.06
C CYS A 349 23.50 -9.79 -2.73
N SER A 350 23.57 -10.51 -1.62
CA SER A 350 23.81 -9.89 -0.30
C SER A 350 25.31 -9.68 -0.11
N MET A 351 25.72 -8.55 0.47
CA MET A 351 27.11 -8.29 0.84
C MET A 351 27.54 -9.07 2.09
N LYS A 352 26.62 -9.66 2.83
CA LYS A 352 26.94 -10.66 3.85
C LYS A 352 27.06 -12.03 3.17
N SER A 353 28.29 -12.44 2.94
CA SER A 353 28.65 -13.83 2.63
C SER A 353 28.61 -14.68 3.89
#